data_1d9edd15299996dd8ecd13586fa5c254
#
_entry.id   1d9edd15299996dd8ecd13586fa5c254
#
_cell.length_a   1.000
_cell.length_b   1.000
_cell.length_c   1.000
_cell.angle_alpha   90.00
_cell.angle_beta   90.00
_cell.angle_gamma   90.00
#
_symmetry.space_group_name_H-M   'P 1'
#
loop_
_entity.id
_entity.type
_entity.pdbx_description
1 polymer ?
#
loop_
_entity_poly.entity_id
_entity_poly.type
_entity_poly.pdbx_seq_one_letter_code
_entity_poly.pdbx_strand_id
1 'polypeptide(L)'
;MANSSKCIVNWADVHDGATTALCSAEPYNSELDTVIQLNKIQKTLRYAWGDSIDDLTQKPDLVVVNGEPIDGANKKQVGQQSWTTNVEDQMNDAKKLIEMIPYKKVLLIRGSNYHDQIDGTNFEEIMASKLRDVQKYKAYGGQGATDYFAFIEIHGKVFNFTHHIGWSRAEANRTGALAKELKGMHFIHDTLGRTDVAVRSHAHYLVHVEFANTHGVVTPAWKFPEGFLFKGGLAGTIPDIGAVEFRIYKDGVIDFQKYVANIVMKAKVIHLED
;
A
#
# COMPACT_ATOMS: atom_id res chain seq x y z
N MET A 1 -3.78 -33.46 -10.02
CA MET A 1 -2.78 -32.88 -9.12
C MET A 1 -3.11 -31.40 -9.00
N ALA A 2 -3.37 -30.90 -7.80
CA ALA A 2 -3.61 -29.46 -7.63
C ALA A 2 -2.39 -28.70 -8.10
N ASN A 3 -2.56 -27.79 -9.04
CA ASN A 3 -1.45 -26.98 -9.60
C ASN A 3 -0.96 -26.07 -8.48
N SER A 4 0.20 -26.38 -7.88
CA SER A 4 0.70 -25.63 -6.73
C SER A 4 1.05 -24.20 -7.18
N SER A 5 0.37 -23.22 -6.61
CA SER A 5 0.65 -21.80 -6.84
C SER A 5 1.49 -21.20 -5.72
N LYS A 6 2.12 -20.07 -6.00
CA LYS A 6 2.68 -19.13 -5.05
C LYS A 6 1.80 -17.89 -4.97
N CYS A 7 1.75 -17.27 -3.81
CA CYS A 7 0.88 -16.12 -3.56
C CYS A 7 1.71 -14.91 -3.10
N ILE A 8 1.52 -13.79 -3.79
CA ILE A 8 1.98 -12.47 -3.37
C ILE A 8 0.75 -11.61 -3.05
N VAL A 9 0.75 -10.96 -1.91
CA VAL A 9 -0.22 -9.90 -1.58
C VAL A 9 0.50 -8.57 -1.54
N ASN A 10 0.01 -7.59 -2.30
CA ASN A 10 0.49 -6.21 -2.22
C ASN A 10 -0.43 -5.39 -1.32
N TRP A 11 0.16 -4.75 -0.34
CA TRP A 11 -0.45 -3.90 0.65
C TRP A 11 0.31 -2.57 0.70
N ALA A 12 -0.39 -1.44 0.57
CA ALA A 12 0.25 -0.14 0.40
C ALA A 12 -0.61 1.00 0.90
N ASP A 13 0.00 2.17 1.05
CA ASP A 13 -0.70 3.44 1.31
C ASP A 13 -1.66 3.35 2.51
N VAL A 14 -1.16 2.78 3.61
CA VAL A 14 -1.92 2.62 4.86
C VAL A 14 -2.02 3.94 5.58
N HIS A 15 -0.90 4.68 5.65
CA HIS A 15 -0.80 5.95 6.35
C HIS A 15 -1.29 5.87 7.79
N ASP A 16 -0.92 4.81 8.50
CA ASP A 16 -1.25 4.70 9.91
C ASP A 16 -0.72 5.92 10.67
N GLY A 17 -1.53 6.48 11.53
CA GLY A 17 -1.30 7.81 12.12
C GLY A 17 -2.35 8.83 11.72
N ALA A 18 -2.87 8.77 10.49
CA ALA A 18 -3.95 9.65 10.06
C ALA A 18 -5.32 9.22 10.60
N THR A 19 -6.16 10.18 10.95
CA THR A 19 -7.55 9.91 11.42
C THR A 19 -8.48 9.41 10.32
N THR A 20 -8.06 9.51 9.06
CA THR A 20 -8.80 9.02 7.89
C THR A 20 -8.26 7.72 7.31
N ALA A 21 -7.29 7.11 7.99
CA ALA A 21 -6.58 5.93 7.54
C ALA A 21 -6.84 4.70 8.42
N LEU A 22 -6.44 3.55 7.93
CA LEU A 22 -6.48 2.29 8.67
C LEU A 22 -5.52 2.36 9.86
N CYS A 23 -5.98 1.89 11.01
CA CYS A 23 -5.17 1.64 12.19
C CYS A 23 -5.62 0.35 12.89
N SER A 24 -4.87 -0.12 13.88
CA SER A 24 -5.24 -1.31 14.65
C SER A 24 -6.55 -1.10 15.45
N ALA A 25 -7.01 -2.12 16.12
CA ALA A 25 -8.21 -2.01 16.98
C ALA A 25 -7.96 -1.10 18.20
N GLU A 26 -6.71 -1.06 18.66
CA GLU A 26 -6.30 -0.35 19.87
C GLU A 26 -4.99 0.42 19.59
N PRO A 27 -5.05 1.52 18.80
CA PRO A 27 -3.89 2.37 18.57
C PRO A 27 -3.55 3.12 19.86
N TYR A 28 -2.32 3.00 20.28
CA TYR A 28 -1.85 3.60 21.54
C TYR A 28 -1.04 4.86 21.25
N ASN A 29 -1.44 5.96 21.90
CA ASN A 29 -0.70 7.21 21.86
C ASN A 29 0.15 7.33 23.12
N SER A 30 1.46 7.23 22.97
CA SER A 30 2.41 7.23 24.09
C SER A 30 2.57 8.59 24.76
N GLU A 31 2.32 9.69 24.04
CA GLU A 31 2.39 11.05 24.60
C GLU A 31 1.20 11.37 25.50
N LEU A 32 0.04 10.78 25.18
CA LEU A 32 -1.19 10.94 25.96
C LEU A 32 -1.42 9.78 26.94
N ASP A 33 -0.56 8.76 26.92
CA ASP A 33 -0.68 7.53 27.72
C ASP A 33 -2.09 6.89 27.64
N THR A 34 -2.62 6.78 26.39
CA THR A 34 -3.99 6.30 26.20
C THR A 34 -4.19 5.55 24.89
N VAL A 35 -5.16 4.65 24.88
CA VAL A 35 -5.68 4.03 23.67
C VAL A 35 -6.65 5.00 22.98
N ILE A 36 -6.43 5.27 21.70
CA ILE A 36 -7.25 6.17 20.92
C ILE A 36 -8.58 5.50 20.52
N GLN A 37 -9.68 6.19 20.76
CA GLN A 37 -10.98 5.72 20.28
C GLN A 37 -11.11 5.90 18.76
N LEU A 38 -11.34 4.78 18.07
CA LEU A 38 -11.52 4.80 16.62
C LEU A 38 -12.77 5.58 16.23
N ASN A 39 -12.61 6.48 15.27
CA ASN A 39 -13.73 7.14 14.62
C ASN A 39 -14.45 6.20 13.63
N LYS A 40 -15.52 6.68 12.99
CA LYS A 40 -16.33 5.88 12.06
C LYS A 40 -15.52 5.40 10.84
N ILE A 41 -14.64 6.26 10.29
CA ILE A 41 -13.81 5.92 9.13
C ILE A 41 -12.85 4.78 9.49
N GLN A 42 -12.10 4.94 10.56
CA GLN A 42 -11.14 3.95 11.03
C GLN A 42 -11.80 2.60 11.32
N LYS A 43 -12.97 2.60 11.99
CA LYS A 43 -13.76 1.37 12.20
C LYS A 43 -14.15 0.71 10.90
N THR A 44 -14.62 1.48 9.93
CA THR A 44 -15.03 0.95 8.61
C THR A 44 -13.83 0.34 7.87
N LEU A 45 -12.70 1.05 7.84
CA LEU A 45 -11.45 0.53 7.23
C LEU A 45 -10.97 -0.74 7.94
N ARG A 46 -11.08 -0.78 9.26
CA ARG A 46 -10.67 -1.93 10.05
C ARG A 46 -11.52 -3.18 9.77
N TYR A 47 -12.84 -3.03 9.58
CA TYR A 47 -13.70 -4.13 9.13
C TYR A 47 -13.33 -4.59 7.73
N ALA A 48 -13.21 -3.65 6.77
CA ALA A 48 -12.81 -3.99 5.40
C ALA A 48 -11.42 -4.67 5.34
N TRP A 49 -10.51 -4.28 6.24
CA TRP A 49 -9.20 -4.93 6.38
C TRP A 49 -9.33 -6.37 6.85
N GLY A 50 -10.14 -6.63 7.90
CA GLY A 50 -10.42 -7.98 8.37
C GLY A 50 -11.01 -8.85 7.28
N ASP A 51 -12.06 -8.37 6.61
CA ASP A 51 -12.70 -9.07 5.49
C ASP A 51 -11.69 -9.40 4.38
N SER A 52 -10.80 -8.46 4.03
CA SER A 52 -9.79 -8.69 2.99
C SER A 52 -8.76 -9.78 3.36
N ILE A 53 -8.47 -9.95 4.65
CA ILE A 53 -7.59 -11.03 5.13
C ILE A 53 -8.33 -12.37 5.09
N ASP A 54 -9.60 -12.39 5.52
CA ASP A 54 -10.44 -13.60 5.54
C ASP A 54 -10.72 -14.10 4.13
N ASP A 55 -10.81 -13.21 3.14
CA ASP A 55 -11.03 -13.51 1.74
C ASP A 55 -9.76 -13.96 0.98
N LEU A 56 -8.57 -13.94 1.60
CA LEU A 56 -7.34 -14.41 0.95
C LEU A 56 -7.49 -15.85 0.49
N THR A 57 -7.16 -16.11 -0.76
CA THR A 57 -7.36 -17.45 -1.37
C THR A 57 -6.43 -18.50 -0.77
N GLN A 58 -5.29 -18.07 -0.24
CA GLN A 58 -4.33 -18.93 0.45
C GLN A 58 -3.40 -18.07 1.33
N LYS A 59 -2.65 -18.73 2.23
CA LYS A 59 -1.59 -18.09 3.01
C LYS A 59 -0.55 -17.48 2.08
N PRO A 60 -0.28 -16.15 2.11
CA PRO A 60 0.72 -15.51 1.27
C PRO A 60 2.13 -16.08 1.48
N ASP A 61 2.82 -16.40 0.38
CA ASP A 61 4.25 -16.69 0.40
C ASP A 61 5.05 -15.40 0.64
N LEU A 62 4.56 -14.29 0.09
CA LEU A 62 5.15 -12.97 0.26
C LEU A 62 4.05 -11.91 0.41
N VAL A 63 4.15 -11.08 1.46
CA VAL A 63 3.44 -9.80 1.53
C VAL A 63 4.42 -8.70 1.15
N VAL A 64 4.03 -7.82 0.24
CA VAL A 64 4.80 -6.64 -0.12
C VAL A 64 4.10 -5.42 0.47
N VAL A 65 4.76 -4.76 1.42
CA VAL A 65 4.36 -3.44 1.91
C VAL A 65 4.99 -2.42 0.97
N ASN A 66 4.19 -1.95 0.00
CA ASN A 66 4.70 -1.14 -1.11
C ASN A 66 4.61 0.35 -0.82
N GLY A 67 5.30 0.79 0.24
CA GLY A 67 5.41 2.17 0.70
C GLY A 67 4.26 2.66 1.56
N GLU A 68 4.55 3.71 2.29
CA GLU A 68 3.64 4.49 3.12
C GLU A 68 2.82 3.67 4.14
N PRO A 69 3.47 2.79 4.93
CA PRO A 69 2.79 2.07 6.01
C PRO A 69 2.32 3.03 7.11
N ILE A 70 2.98 4.17 7.28
CA ILE A 70 2.66 5.22 8.26
C ILE A 70 2.43 6.57 7.57
N ASP A 71 1.75 7.50 8.26
CA ASP A 71 1.52 8.87 7.76
C ASP A 71 2.72 9.80 8.03
N GLY A 72 3.62 9.38 8.92
CA GLY A 72 4.78 10.15 9.31
C GLY A 72 4.44 11.37 10.17
N ALA A 73 5.35 12.34 10.23
CA ALA A 73 5.17 13.53 11.05
C ALA A 73 4.18 14.56 10.49
N ASN A 74 3.65 14.34 9.29
CA ASN A 74 2.67 15.20 8.62
C ASN A 74 2.99 16.71 8.69
N LYS A 75 4.22 17.07 8.35
CA LYS A 75 4.77 18.43 8.50
C LYS A 75 3.97 19.53 7.76
N LYS A 76 3.36 19.20 6.61
CA LYS A 76 2.58 20.19 5.83
C LYS A 76 1.24 20.53 6.48
N GLN A 77 0.65 19.61 7.20
CA GLN A 77 -0.62 19.81 7.88
C GLN A 77 -0.44 20.03 9.39
N VAL A 78 0.81 20.10 9.86
CA VAL A 78 1.17 20.34 11.28
C VAL A 78 0.44 19.34 12.21
N GLY A 79 0.35 18.07 11.81
CA GLY A 79 -0.33 17.03 12.57
C GLY A 79 -1.85 17.11 12.60
N GLN A 80 -2.47 18.04 11.84
CA GLN A 80 -3.93 18.05 11.70
C GLN A 80 -4.39 16.74 11.06
N GLN A 81 -5.50 16.22 11.56
CA GLN A 81 -6.08 14.93 11.14
C GLN A 81 -5.15 13.72 11.41
N SER A 82 -4.22 13.85 12.34
CA SER A 82 -3.45 12.72 12.88
C SER A 82 -3.96 12.33 14.27
N TRP A 83 -4.01 11.03 14.57
CA TRP A 83 -4.27 10.55 15.91
C TRP A 83 -3.00 10.55 16.78
N THR A 84 -1.82 10.55 16.14
CA THR A 84 -0.52 10.83 16.72
C THR A 84 0.43 11.35 15.64
N THR A 85 1.35 12.22 16.01
CA THR A 85 2.50 12.64 15.19
C THR A 85 3.78 11.92 15.58
N ASN A 86 3.71 11.10 16.64
CA ASN A 86 4.82 10.24 17.05
C ASN A 86 4.94 9.05 16.08
N VAL A 87 5.99 9.06 15.28
CA VAL A 87 6.22 8.03 14.26
C VAL A 87 6.48 6.63 14.86
N GLU A 88 6.96 6.55 16.09
CA GLU A 88 7.15 5.26 16.76
C GLU A 88 5.80 4.62 17.12
N ASP A 89 4.84 5.40 17.59
CA ASP A 89 3.48 4.94 17.84
C ASP A 89 2.83 4.43 16.55
N GLN A 90 2.96 5.19 15.45
CA GLN A 90 2.48 4.80 14.13
C GLN A 90 3.12 3.49 13.66
N MET A 91 4.45 3.37 13.74
CA MET A 91 5.16 2.14 13.34
C MET A 91 4.76 0.93 14.18
N ASN A 92 4.57 1.11 15.49
CA ASN A 92 4.15 0.04 16.37
C ASN A 92 2.71 -0.41 16.08
N ASP A 93 1.84 0.51 15.66
CA ASP A 93 0.47 0.19 15.28
C ASP A 93 0.39 -0.46 13.90
N ALA A 94 1.07 0.10 12.90
CA ALA A 94 1.18 -0.48 11.55
C ALA A 94 1.78 -1.90 11.58
N LYS A 95 2.75 -2.15 12.47
CA LYS A 95 3.28 -3.50 12.70
C LYS A 95 2.18 -4.48 13.10
N LYS A 96 1.27 -4.10 14.02
CA LYS A 96 0.15 -4.98 14.43
C LYS A 96 -0.73 -5.34 13.23
N LEU A 97 -1.00 -4.38 12.33
CA LEU A 97 -1.77 -4.61 11.12
C LEU A 97 -1.09 -5.59 10.17
N ILE A 98 0.20 -5.41 9.92
CA ILE A 98 0.98 -6.30 9.04
C ILE A 98 1.01 -7.72 9.63
N GLU A 99 1.21 -7.85 10.94
CA GLU A 99 1.31 -9.16 11.62
C GLU A 99 -0.03 -9.92 11.73
N MET A 100 -1.16 -9.25 11.44
CA MET A 100 -2.45 -9.94 11.27
C MET A 100 -2.52 -10.77 9.99
N ILE A 101 -1.77 -10.41 8.95
CA ILE A 101 -1.74 -11.19 7.71
C ILE A 101 -0.94 -12.47 7.96
N PRO A 102 -1.48 -13.65 7.59
CA PRO A 102 -0.79 -14.92 7.85
C PRO A 102 0.32 -15.20 6.83
N TYR A 103 1.30 -14.30 6.66
CA TYR A 103 2.35 -14.43 5.65
C TYR A 103 3.49 -15.41 6.04
N LYS A 104 4.28 -15.83 5.03
CA LYS A 104 5.55 -16.54 5.24
C LYS A 104 6.74 -15.58 5.24
N LYS A 105 6.71 -14.57 4.38
CA LYS A 105 7.73 -13.50 4.26
C LYS A 105 7.06 -12.16 4.06
N VAL A 106 7.72 -11.08 4.49
CA VAL A 106 7.30 -9.70 4.23
C VAL A 106 8.46 -8.90 3.62
N LEU A 107 8.18 -8.16 2.56
CA LEU A 107 9.10 -7.24 1.91
C LEU A 107 8.58 -5.82 2.04
N LEU A 108 9.43 -4.87 2.44
CA LEU A 108 9.10 -3.46 2.51
C LEU A 108 9.79 -2.71 1.37
N ILE A 109 9.01 -1.97 0.61
CA ILE A 109 9.46 -1.02 -0.41
C ILE A 109 9.34 0.38 0.17
N ARG A 110 10.32 1.24 -0.04
CA ARG A 110 10.31 2.61 0.46
C ARG A 110 9.27 3.45 -0.29
N GLY A 111 8.49 4.20 0.48
CA GLY A 111 7.50 5.14 -0.03
C GLY A 111 8.08 6.53 -0.31
N SER A 112 7.27 7.57 -0.12
CA SER A 112 7.67 8.94 -0.34
C SER A 112 8.49 9.49 0.84
N ASN A 113 9.46 10.33 0.52
CA ASN A 113 10.27 11.00 1.56
C ASN A 113 9.43 11.89 2.49
N TYR A 114 8.21 12.22 2.08
CA TYR A 114 7.31 13.03 2.88
C TYR A 114 6.74 12.27 4.08
N HIS A 115 6.36 11.01 3.88
CA HIS A 115 5.77 10.17 4.90
C HIS A 115 6.82 9.30 5.62
N ASP A 116 7.81 8.82 4.89
CA ASP A 116 8.67 7.73 5.33
C ASP A 116 10.06 8.17 5.79
N GLN A 117 10.34 9.49 5.80
CA GLN A 117 11.66 10.00 6.20
C GLN A 117 11.59 11.24 7.07
N ILE A 118 12.43 11.28 8.11
CA ILE A 118 12.76 12.47 8.90
C ILE A 118 14.28 12.50 9.09
N ASP A 119 14.90 13.63 8.71
CA ASP A 119 16.32 13.91 8.96
C ASP A 119 17.26 12.76 8.53
N GLY A 120 16.99 12.17 7.37
CA GLY A 120 17.77 11.07 6.81
C GLY A 120 17.43 9.68 7.38
N THR A 121 16.52 9.60 8.33
CA THR A 121 16.02 8.32 8.88
C THR A 121 14.91 7.78 8.02
N ASN A 122 15.04 6.52 7.58
CA ASN A 122 14.00 5.82 6.82
C ASN A 122 13.19 4.91 7.74
N PHE A 123 11.87 5.11 7.78
CA PHE A 123 11.00 4.42 8.71
C PHE A 123 10.71 2.97 8.30
N GLU A 124 10.65 2.66 7.01
CA GLU A 124 10.50 1.27 6.56
C GLU A 124 11.73 0.43 6.95
N GLU A 125 12.93 1.01 6.96
CA GLU A 125 14.12 0.29 7.43
C GLU A 125 14.01 -0.03 8.93
N ILE A 126 13.49 0.92 9.73
CA ILE A 126 13.24 0.69 11.16
C ILE A 126 12.12 -0.35 11.34
N MET A 127 11.02 -0.24 10.58
CA MET A 127 9.93 -1.21 10.63
C MET A 127 10.39 -2.61 10.25
N ALA A 128 11.25 -2.72 9.24
CA ALA A 128 11.85 -4.01 8.86
C ALA A 128 12.62 -4.66 10.01
N SER A 129 13.25 -3.87 10.87
CA SER A 129 13.93 -4.41 12.08
C SER A 129 12.97 -4.90 13.15
N LYS A 130 11.73 -4.43 13.15
CA LYS A 130 10.69 -4.77 14.14
C LYS A 130 9.76 -5.91 13.70
N LEU A 131 9.72 -6.25 12.41
CA LEU A 131 8.87 -7.28 11.84
C LEU A 131 9.56 -8.64 11.84
N ARG A 132 8.75 -9.72 11.91
CA ARG A 132 9.23 -11.09 11.73
C ARG A 132 9.38 -11.43 10.25
N ASP A 133 10.22 -12.40 9.93
CA ASP A 133 10.31 -13.02 8.60
C ASP A 133 10.51 -12.03 7.43
N VAL A 134 11.29 -10.97 7.65
CA VAL A 134 11.55 -9.96 6.63
C VAL A 134 12.40 -10.53 5.50
N GLN A 135 11.93 -10.36 4.26
CA GLN A 135 12.69 -10.57 3.05
C GLN A 135 13.54 -9.33 2.79
N LYS A 136 14.82 -9.39 3.14
CA LYS A 136 15.73 -8.27 2.84
C LYS A 136 15.95 -8.14 1.35
N TYR A 137 15.99 -6.92 0.87
CA TYR A 137 16.28 -6.61 -0.52
C TYR A 137 17.09 -5.33 -0.65
N LYS A 138 18.15 -5.39 -1.46
CA LYS A 138 18.93 -4.25 -1.91
C LYS A 138 19.30 -4.47 -3.38
N ALA A 139 18.84 -3.62 -4.25
CA ALA A 139 18.98 -3.75 -5.70
C ALA A 139 20.45 -3.88 -6.16
N TYR A 140 21.34 -3.11 -5.52
CA TYR A 140 22.76 -3.08 -5.85
C TYR A 140 23.64 -3.66 -4.73
N GLY A 141 23.07 -4.46 -3.84
CA GLY A 141 23.76 -4.98 -2.66
C GLY A 141 23.90 -3.94 -1.55
N GLY A 142 24.62 -4.27 -0.49
CA GLY A 142 24.84 -3.40 0.67
C GLY A 142 24.06 -3.84 1.91
N GLN A 143 24.11 -3.00 2.96
CA GLN A 143 23.43 -3.26 4.24
C GLN A 143 22.01 -2.71 4.22
N GLY A 144 21.15 -3.29 5.07
CA GLY A 144 19.76 -2.92 5.24
C GLY A 144 18.78 -3.94 4.66
N ALA A 145 17.50 -3.64 4.78
CA ALA A 145 16.42 -4.56 4.44
C ALA A 145 15.46 -4.01 3.38
N THR A 146 15.48 -2.69 3.11
CA THR A 146 14.50 -2.01 2.25
C THR A 146 15.17 -1.25 1.11
N ASP A 147 14.49 -1.11 -0.02
CA ASP A 147 14.93 -0.29 -1.16
C ASP A 147 13.73 0.41 -1.80
N TYR A 148 13.97 1.34 -2.74
CA TYR A 148 12.92 2.06 -3.49
C TYR A 148 12.25 1.20 -4.56
N PHE A 149 12.88 0.10 -4.95
CA PHE A 149 12.31 -0.88 -5.87
C PHE A 149 12.84 -2.28 -5.58
N ALA A 150 12.08 -3.29 -6.01
CA ALA A 150 12.52 -4.68 -5.94
C ALA A 150 12.11 -5.47 -7.20
N PHE A 151 12.94 -6.40 -7.58
CA PHE A 151 12.62 -7.44 -8.57
C PHE A 151 12.52 -8.78 -7.85
N ILE A 152 11.37 -9.42 -7.95
CA ILE A 152 11.10 -10.72 -7.32
C ILE A 152 10.68 -11.71 -8.39
N GLU A 153 11.44 -12.79 -8.53
CA GLU A 153 11.10 -13.87 -9.45
C GLU A 153 10.37 -15.00 -8.74
N ILE A 154 9.24 -15.41 -9.29
CA ILE A 154 8.44 -16.54 -8.83
C ILE A 154 7.95 -17.33 -10.04
N HIS A 155 8.27 -18.61 -10.10
CA HIS A 155 7.88 -19.51 -11.20
C HIS A 155 8.18 -18.94 -12.60
N GLY A 156 9.38 -18.32 -12.74
CA GLY A 156 9.83 -17.73 -13.99
C GLY A 156 9.14 -16.42 -14.38
N LYS A 157 8.29 -15.85 -13.50
CA LYS A 157 7.68 -14.53 -13.67
C LYS A 157 8.36 -13.52 -12.76
N VAL A 158 8.74 -12.39 -13.32
CA VAL A 158 9.46 -11.32 -12.62
C VAL A 158 8.48 -10.18 -12.31
N PHE A 159 8.32 -9.94 -11.03
CA PHE A 159 7.56 -8.81 -10.48
C PHE A 159 8.52 -7.66 -10.17
N ASN A 160 8.19 -6.47 -10.63
CA ASN A 160 8.87 -5.23 -10.25
C ASN A 160 7.95 -4.39 -9.38
N PHE A 161 8.37 -4.17 -8.13
CA PHE A 161 7.67 -3.33 -7.17
C PHE A 161 8.37 -1.99 -7.05
N THR A 162 7.63 -0.91 -7.12
CA THR A 162 8.04 0.46 -6.82
C THR A 162 6.82 1.20 -6.28
N HIS A 163 7.00 2.04 -5.27
CA HIS A 163 5.87 2.77 -4.69
C HIS A 163 5.30 3.81 -5.66
N HIS A 164 6.14 4.69 -6.18
CA HIS A 164 5.69 5.83 -6.96
C HIS A 164 5.24 5.47 -8.38
N ILE A 165 4.23 6.20 -8.82
CA ILE A 165 3.80 6.29 -10.22
C ILE A 165 3.23 7.70 -10.48
N GLY A 166 3.27 8.16 -11.74
CA GLY A 166 2.50 9.33 -12.15
C GLY A 166 0.99 9.08 -12.02
N TRP A 167 0.25 10.05 -11.52
CA TRP A 167 -1.17 9.92 -11.28
C TRP A 167 -2.00 11.00 -11.98
N SER A 168 -3.28 10.74 -12.21
CA SER A 168 -4.22 11.68 -12.79
C SER A 168 -5.52 11.74 -11.98
N ARG A 169 -6.03 12.97 -11.78
CA ARG A 169 -7.37 13.17 -11.22
C ARG A 169 -8.46 12.73 -12.20
N ALA A 170 -8.24 12.91 -13.49
CA ALA A 170 -9.17 12.48 -14.53
C ALA A 170 -9.11 10.95 -14.66
N GLU A 171 -10.20 10.29 -14.34
CA GLU A 171 -10.31 8.82 -14.37
C GLU A 171 -9.91 8.23 -15.72
N ALA A 172 -10.34 8.84 -16.81
CA ALA A 172 -9.99 8.43 -18.17
C ALA A 172 -8.47 8.40 -18.46
N ASN A 173 -7.66 9.12 -17.67
CA ASN A 173 -6.20 9.23 -17.87
C ASN A 173 -5.41 8.37 -16.86
N ARG A 174 -6.06 7.68 -15.94
CA ARG A 174 -5.38 6.91 -14.86
C ARG A 174 -4.50 5.78 -15.41
N THR A 175 -4.89 5.16 -16.54
CA THR A 175 -4.12 4.09 -17.17
C THR A 175 -2.87 4.58 -17.90
N GLY A 176 -2.84 5.85 -18.30
CA GLY A 176 -1.81 6.38 -19.20
C GLY A 176 -0.40 6.36 -18.63
N ALA A 177 -0.23 6.69 -17.35
CA ALA A 177 1.07 6.66 -16.67
C ALA A 177 1.62 5.22 -16.61
N LEU A 178 0.78 4.28 -16.21
CA LEU A 178 1.16 2.87 -16.09
C LEU A 178 1.49 2.26 -17.46
N ALA A 179 0.68 2.55 -18.49
CA ALA A 179 0.94 2.07 -19.85
C ALA A 179 2.26 2.61 -20.43
N LYS A 180 2.58 3.88 -20.15
CA LYS A 180 3.88 4.48 -20.55
C LYS A 180 5.04 3.81 -19.83
N GLU A 181 4.89 3.53 -18.54
CA GLU A 181 5.93 2.89 -17.74
C GLU A 181 6.19 1.46 -18.22
N LEU A 182 5.16 0.66 -18.47
CA LEU A 182 5.31 -0.69 -19.03
C LEU A 182 6.07 -0.68 -20.35
N LYS A 183 5.76 0.28 -21.22
CA LYS A 183 6.50 0.48 -22.45
C LYS A 183 7.96 0.88 -22.20
N GLY A 184 8.19 1.77 -21.23
CA GLY A 184 9.54 2.19 -20.82
C GLY A 184 10.38 1.03 -20.29
N MET A 185 9.79 0.16 -19.44
CA MET A 185 10.46 -1.03 -18.92
C MET A 185 10.94 -1.97 -20.00
N HIS A 186 10.23 -2.09 -21.09
CA HIS A 186 10.69 -2.88 -22.24
C HIS A 186 12.01 -2.36 -22.83
N PHE A 187 12.20 -1.03 -22.86
CA PHE A 187 13.44 -0.43 -23.37
C PHE A 187 14.60 -0.51 -22.40
N ILE A 188 14.35 -0.60 -21.10
CA ILE A 188 15.41 -0.69 -20.08
C ILE A 188 15.66 -2.11 -19.59
N HIS A 189 15.03 -3.10 -20.23
CA HIS A 189 15.14 -4.52 -19.88
C HIS A 189 16.59 -4.99 -19.75
N ASP A 190 17.45 -4.61 -20.71
CA ASP A 190 18.86 -5.04 -20.74
C ASP A 190 19.70 -4.35 -19.65
N THR A 191 19.20 -3.25 -19.07
CA THR A 191 19.92 -2.48 -18.05
C THR A 191 19.45 -2.82 -16.64
N LEU A 192 18.13 -2.90 -16.42
CA LEU A 192 17.54 -3.10 -15.09
C LEU A 192 16.98 -4.52 -14.88
N GLY A 193 16.77 -5.26 -15.94
CA GLY A 193 16.20 -6.61 -15.89
C GLY A 193 14.77 -6.70 -16.42
N ARG A 194 14.36 -7.94 -16.70
CA ARG A 194 13.02 -8.26 -17.20
C ARG A 194 11.96 -7.94 -16.18
N THR A 195 10.81 -7.50 -16.66
CA THR A 195 9.59 -7.29 -15.86
C THR A 195 8.40 -7.92 -16.58
N ASP A 196 7.73 -8.88 -15.95
CA ASP A 196 6.48 -9.44 -16.42
C ASP A 196 5.29 -8.74 -15.75
N VAL A 197 5.44 -8.30 -14.50
CA VAL A 197 4.41 -7.60 -13.73
C VAL A 197 5.01 -6.38 -13.04
N ALA A 198 4.55 -5.18 -13.39
CA ALA A 198 4.89 -3.95 -12.69
C ALA A 198 3.80 -3.61 -11.66
N VAL A 199 4.18 -3.52 -10.40
CA VAL A 199 3.26 -3.18 -9.30
C VAL A 199 3.63 -1.81 -8.74
N ARG A 200 2.66 -0.91 -8.69
CA ARG A 200 2.79 0.49 -8.26
C ARG A 200 1.73 0.81 -7.21
N SER A 201 1.97 1.89 -6.46
CA SER A 201 1.07 2.38 -5.40
C SER A 201 0.95 3.89 -5.46
N HIS A 202 0.88 4.62 -4.35
CA HIS A 202 0.92 6.09 -4.26
C HIS A 202 -0.28 6.84 -4.83
N ALA A 203 -0.93 6.32 -5.86
CA ALA A 203 -2.03 7.01 -6.53
C ALA A 203 -3.40 6.74 -5.89
N HIS A 204 -3.48 5.82 -4.92
CA HIS A 204 -4.66 5.47 -4.14
C HIS A 204 -5.87 5.03 -4.97
N TYR A 205 -5.67 4.46 -6.15
CA TYR A 205 -6.72 3.88 -6.96
C TYR A 205 -6.25 2.59 -7.63
N LEU A 206 -7.19 1.70 -7.91
CA LEU A 206 -6.90 0.46 -8.60
C LEU A 206 -6.94 0.67 -10.12
N VAL A 207 -5.84 0.33 -10.77
CA VAL A 207 -5.77 0.21 -12.22
C VAL A 207 -5.03 -1.06 -12.59
N HIS A 208 -5.55 -1.80 -13.56
CA HIS A 208 -4.84 -2.91 -14.17
C HIS A 208 -4.77 -2.68 -15.68
N VAL A 209 -3.56 -2.71 -16.21
CA VAL A 209 -3.27 -2.64 -17.64
C VAL A 209 -2.57 -3.93 -18.04
N GLU A 210 -3.04 -4.55 -19.11
CA GLU A 210 -2.46 -5.77 -19.64
C GLU A 210 -2.08 -5.57 -21.10
N PHE A 211 -0.86 -5.89 -21.45
CA PHE A 211 -0.38 -6.10 -22.81
C PHE A 211 -0.07 -7.58 -22.99
N ALA A 212 0.16 -8.01 -24.23
CA ALA A 212 0.27 -9.44 -24.58
C ALA A 212 1.15 -10.29 -23.64
N ASN A 213 2.18 -9.72 -23.03
CA ASN A 213 3.13 -10.46 -22.18
C ASN A 213 3.50 -9.72 -20.87
N THR A 214 2.82 -8.63 -20.54
CA THR A 214 3.19 -7.79 -19.42
C THR A 214 1.96 -7.22 -18.73
N HIS A 215 1.94 -7.26 -17.41
CA HIS A 215 0.89 -6.68 -16.59
C HIS A 215 1.42 -5.45 -15.84
N GLY A 216 0.60 -4.44 -15.71
CA GLY A 216 0.83 -3.33 -14.81
C GLY A 216 -0.33 -3.16 -13.86
N VAL A 217 -0.05 -2.94 -12.59
CA VAL A 217 -1.07 -2.75 -11.56
C VAL A 217 -0.70 -1.55 -10.72
N VAL A 218 -1.63 -0.60 -10.59
CA VAL A 218 -1.62 0.39 -9.51
C VAL A 218 -2.55 -0.12 -8.44
N THR A 219 -2.08 -0.18 -7.21
CA THR A 219 -2.82 -0.80 -6.10
C THR A 219 -3.68 0.20 -5.36
N PRO A 220 -4.80 -0.24 -4.76
CA PRO A 220 -5.61 0.60 -3.90
C PRO A 220 -4.86 0.97 -2.61
N ALA A 221 -5.43 1.87 -1.82
CA ALA A 221 -4.91 2.36 -0.56
C ALA A 221 -5.76 1.91 0.63
N TRP A 222 -5.33 2.27 1.85
CA TRP A 222 -6.09 2.09 3.08
C TRP A 222 -6.38 3.42 3.80
N LYS A 223 -6.42 4.49 3.02
CA LYS A 223 -6.64 5.86 3.51
C LYS A 223 -7.74 6.55 2.73
N PHE A 224 -8.71 7.13 3.43
CA PHE A 224 -9.69 8.06 2.87
C PHE A 224 -9.10 9.47 2.67
N PRO A 225 -9.73 10.30 1.82
CA PRO A 225 -9.30 11.68 1.62
C PRO A 225 -9.34 12.48 2.93
N GLU A 226 -8.29 13.24 3.16
CA GLU A 226 -8.26 14.24 4.23
C GLU A 226 -9.01 15.51 3.83
N GLY A 227 -9.44 16.29 4.82
CA GLY A 227 -10.18 17.55 4.59
C GLY A 227 -9.45 18.55 3.67
N PHE A 228 -8.11 18.53 3.66
CA PHE A 228 -7.30 19.33 2.74
C PHE A 228 -7.57 19.02 1.27
N LEU A 229 -7.82 17.77 0.93
CA LEU A 229 -8.12 17.37 -0.45
C LEU A 229 -9.45 17.97 -0.94
N PHE A 230 -10.42 18.18 -0.05
CA PHE A 230 -11.69 18.79 -0.40
C PHE A 230 -11.61 20.30 -0.68
N LYS A 231 -10.57 21.01 -0.17
CA LYS A 231 -10.32 22.42 -0.51
C LYS A 231 -10.05 22.66 -2.00
N GLY A 232 -9.60 21.64 -2.71
CA GLY A 232 -9.31 21.70 -4.15
C GLY A 232 -10.48 21.34 -5.07
N GLY A 233 -11.71 21.20 -4.56
CA GLY A 233 -12.87 20.85 -5.39
C GLY A 233 -12.82 19.45 -5.98
N LEU A 234 -12.58 18.45 -5.17
CA LEU A 234 -12.15 17.11 -5.55
C LEU A 234 -13.28 16.12 -5.86
N ALA A 235 -14.12 16.43 -6.80
CA ALA A 235 -14.84 15.38 -7.50
C ALA A 235 -13.80 14.52 -8.27
N GLY A 236 -13.65 13.24 -7.93
CA GLY A 236 -12.82 12.29 -8.66
C GLY A 236 -11.54 11.79 -7.98
N THR A 237 -11.29 12.12 -6.71
CA THR A 237 -10.16 11.58 -5.94
C THR A 237 -10.60 10.71 -4.76
N ILE A 238 -11.74 10.05 -4.88
CA ILE A 238 -12.12 9.02 -3.92
C ILE A 238 -11.17 7.84 -4.16
N PRO A 239 -10.41 7.41 -3.14
CA PRO A 239 -9.51 6.29 -3.27
C PRO A 239 -10.29 4.98 -3.40
N ASP A 240 -9.73 4.01 -4.11
CA ASP A 240 -10.12 2.63 -3.94
C ASP A 240 -9.49 2.09 -2.66
N ILE A 241 -10.29 1.46 -1.81
CA ILE A 241 -9.83 0.90 -0.54
C ILE A 241 -9.66 -0.60 -0.67
N GLY A 242 -8.44 -1.10 -0.39
CA GLY A 242 -8.23 -2.53 -0.50
C GLY A 242 -6.79 -2.97 -0.73
N ALA A 243 -6.65 -4.18 -1.28
CA ALA A 243 -5.39 -4.82 -1.60
C ALA A 243 -5.50 -5.63 -2.90
N VAL A 244 -4.39 -6.15 -3.38
CA VAL A 244 -4.34 -7.06 -4.52
C VAL A 244 -3.55 -8.31 -4.17
N GLU A 245 -4.01 -9.46 -4.68
CA GLU A 245 -3.35 -10.75 -4.59
C GLU A 245 -2.98 -11.24 -5.98
N PHE A 246 -1.78 -11.78 -6.11
CA PHE A 246 -1.30 -12.47 -7.31
C PHE A 246 -1.06 -13.94 -6.95
N ARG A 247 -1.68 -14.85 -7.70
CA ARG A 247 -1.37 -16.28 -7.64
C ARG A 247 -0.59 -16.67 -8.88
N ILE A 248 0.61 -17.17 -8.68
CA ILE A 248 1.53 -17.52 -9.75
C ILE A 248 1.66 -19.04 -9.80
N TYR A 249 1.22 -19.63 -10.89
CA TYR A 249 1.26 -21.05 -11.12
C TYR A 249 2.57 -21.48 -11.75
N LYS A 250 2.91 -22.78 -11.63
CA LYS A 250 4.16 -23.33 -12.16
C LYS A 250 4.29 -23.25 -13.69
N ASP A 251 3.17 -23.20 -14.39
CA ASP A 251 3.10 -23.01 -15.85
C ASP A 251 3.26 -21.54 -16.28
N GLY A 252 3.45 -20.64 -15.32
CA GLY A 252 3.63 -19.20 -15.54
C GLY A 252 2.32 -18.42 -15.68
N VAL A 253 1.16 -19.05 -15.51
CA VAL A 253 -0.11 -18.33 -15.43
C VAL A 253 -0.15 -17.50 -14.15
N ILE A 254 -0.70 -16.29 -14.25
CA ILE A 254 -0.90 -15.37 -13.13
C ILE A 254 -2.39 -15.09 -13.02
N ASP A 255 -2.99 -15.46 -11.89
CA ASP A 255 -4.31 -14.98 -11.50
C ASP A 255 -4.16 -13.69 -10.69
N PHE A 256 -4.98 -12.72 -11.02
CA PHE A 256 -5.06 -11.43 -10.34
C PHE A 256 -6.39 -11.33 -9.59
N GLN A 257 -6.31 -11.31 -8.26
CA GLN A 257 -7.46 -11.11 -7.38
C GLN A 257 -7.39 -9.72 -6.74
N LYS A 258 -8.48 -8.98 -6.79
CA LYS A 258 -8.61 -7.65 -6.19
C LYS A 258 -9.58 -7.70 -5.02
N TYR A 259 -9.18 -7.16 -3.90
CA TYR A 259 -10.00 -6.96 -2.71
C TYR A 259 -10.28 -5.46 -2.58
N VAL A 260 -11.36 -5.00 -3.20
CA VAL A 260 -11.78 -3.59 -3.16
C VAL A 260 -13.08 -3.48 -2.40
N ALA A 261 -12.99 -2.84 -1.23
CA ALA A 261 -14.14 -2.64 -0.38
C ALA A 261 -15.09 -1.58 -0.94
N ASN A 262 -16.37 -1.92 -1.05
CA ASN A 262 -17.39 -0.94 -1.44
C ASN A 262 -17.80 -0.10 -0.22
N ILE A 263 -17.06 0.97 0.05
CA ILE A 263 -17.26 1.83 1.19
C ILE A 263 -17.97 3.11 0.76
N VAL A 264 -19.17 3.34 1.27
CA VAL A 264 -19.92 4.57 1.03
C VAL A 264 -19.90 5.45 2.28
N MET A 265 -19.19 6.57 2.19
CA MET A 265 -19.15 7.59 3.24
C MET A 265 -19.93 8.82 2.78
N LYS A 266 -21.11 9.03 3.38
CA LYS A 266 -21.93 10.23 3.11
C LYS A 266 -21.60 11.33 4.10
N ALA A 267 -21.38 12.54 3.60
CA ALA A 267 -21.30 13.72 4.44
C ALA A 267 -22.65 13.97 5.16
N LYS A 268 -22.57 14.52 6.37
CA LYS A 268 -23.77 14.96 7.09
C LYS A 268 -24.35 16.18 6.36
N VAL A 269 -25.64 16.10 6.03
CA VAL A 269 -26.40 17.24 5.53
C VAL A 269 -27.02 17.97 6.72
N ILE A 270 -26.87 19.29 6.78
CA ILE A 270 -27.56 20.15 7.72
C ILE A 270 -28.76 20.69 6.98
N HIS A 271 -29.96 20.41 7.49
CA HIS A 271 -31.19 20.99 7.03
C HIS A 271 -31.44 22.23 7.89
N LEU A 272 -31.47 23.38 7.25
CA LEU A 272 -31.92 24.63 7.91
C LEU A 272 -33.43 24.69 7.71
N GLU A 273 -34.16 24.52 8.79
CA GLU A 273 -35.59 24.78 8.80
C GLU A 273 -35.76 26.31 8.93
N ASP A 274 -36.62 26.91 8.10
CA ASP A 274 -36.95 28.33 8.10
C ASP A 274 -37.73 28.72 9.35
#